data_6ec5a12b0f6debaea7c58634fdb46969
#
_entry.id   6ec5a12b0f6debaea7c58634fdb46969
#
_cell.length_a   1.000
_cell.length_b   1.000
_cell.length_c   1.000
_cell.angle_alpha   90.00
_cell.angle_beta   90.00
_cell.angle_gamma   90.00
#
_symmetry.space_group_name_H-M   'P 1'
#
loop_
_entity.id
_entity.type
_entity.pdbx_description
1 polymer ?
#
loop_
_entity_poly.entity_id
_entity_poly.type
_entity_poly.pdbx_seq_one_letter_code
_entity_poly.pdbx_strand_id
1 'polypeptide(L)'
;MTQSTSPSSASVRFLPWLLTSYDGQVWLFTLPFLLGSLLLIALPALVTVGIAFTQYNAIEPPRWVGLDNFYRLIESPLARLSLRSSLQFLFLAVPSRLLGALTIALLLHRGGRFFIGSRAAAYLPTIIPEGAYALLWLWILNPLFGPLNLALGWMGLPQPQWLIESGPTRLAFVLMSLFTIGEGMVVLLVALRTIPRAYYEAARVDGATALYTFWRITLPLLLPWMLLLTLRDLVVSLQNTFIASFVITYGGPYYATTYIPLLLYELAFDFFDFGLAAALLVVSYIVTGMLVIGIVNLVGLDGEDHAA
;
A
#
# COMPACT_ATOMS: atom_id res chain seq x y z
N MET A 1 30.30 -9.18 -68.79
CA MET A 1 30.04 -9.92 -67.56
C MET A 1 29.92 -8.90 -66.39
N THR A 2 28.69 -8.47 -66.10
CA THR A 2 28.41 -7.53 -65.01
C THR A 2 27.63 -8.32 -63.97
N GLN A 3 28.24 -8.60 -62.82
CA GLN A 3 27.58 -9.19 -61.67
C GLN A 3 26.75 -8.13 -60.98
N SER A 4 25.45 -8.31 -60.98
CA SER A 4 24.50 -7.55 -60.14
C SER A 4 24.53 -8.08 -58.72
N THR A 5 25.08 -7.32 -57.78
CA THR A 5 24.94 -7.59 -56.36
C THR A 5 23.54 -7.19 -55.89
N SER A 6 22.72 -8.17 -55.55
CA SER A 6 21.42 -7.94 -54.91
C SER A 6 21.63 -7.48 -53.47
N PRO A 7 20.87 -6.47 -52.99
CA PRO A 7 20.96 -6.05 -51.58
C PRO A 7 20.37 -7.13 -50.66
N SER A 8 21.06 -7.39 -49.57
CA SER A 8 20.73 -8.41 -48.56
C SER A 8 19.33 -8.23 -47.96
N SER A 9 18.49 -9.24 -48.10
CA SER A 9 17.11 -9.33 -47.58
C SER A 9 17.05 -9.66 -46.08
N ALA A 10 17.82 -8.96 -45.27
CA ALA A 10 17.81 -9.17 -43.80
C ALA A 10 16.57 -8.60 -43.11
N SER A 11 15.95 -7.57 -43.68
CA SER A 11 14.81 -6.86 -43.10
C SER A 11 13.45 -7.56 -43.26
N VAL A 12 13.33 -8.55 -44.17
CA VAL A 12 12.03 -9.18 -44.49
C VAL A 12 11.74 -10.43 -43.62
N ARG A 13 12.72 -10.90 -42.85
CA ARG A 13 12.56 -12.13 -42.03
C ARG A 13 12.04 -11.90 -40.61
N PHE A 14 12.01 -10.67 -40.11
CA PHE A 14 11.58 -10.38 -38.71
C PHE A 14 10.05 -10.46 -38.56
N LEU A 15 9.28 -9.95 -39.50
CA LEU A 15 7.82 -9.92 -39.44
C LEU A 15 7.17 -11.33 -39.43
N PRO A 16 7.55 -12.28 -40.31
CA PRO A 16 7.00 -13.63 -40.23
C PRO A 16 7.40 -14.39 -38.97
N TRP A 17 8.59 -14.15 -38.38
CA TRP A 17 8.99 -14.76 -37.12
C TRP A 17 8.11 -14.30 -35.97
N LEU A 18 7.79 -12.99 -35.86
CA LEU A 18 6.90 -12.41 -34.86
C LEU A 18 5.49 -13.00 -34.90
N LEU A 19 5.01 -13.38 -36.12
CA LEU A 19 3.64 -13.87 -36.27
C LEU A 19 3.54 -15.40 -36.20
N THR A 20 4.61 -16.15 -36.46
CA THR A 20 4.56 -17.61 -36.61
C THR A 20 5.25 -18.38 -35.49
N SER A 21 6.22 -17.79 -34.79
CA SER A 21 6.86 -18.43 -33.65
C SER A 21 6.14 -18.09 -32.33
N TYR A 22 6.09 -19.04 -31.39
CA TYR A 22 5.54 -18.82 -30.06
C TYR A 22 6.21 -17.62 -29.37
N ASP A 23 7.53 -17.56 -29.37
CA ASP A 23 8.30 -16.46 -28.78
C ASP A 23 8.01 -15.13 -29.48
N GLY A 24 7.88 -15.12 -30.80
CA GLY A 24 7.51 -13.91 -31.55
C GLY A 24 6.12 -13.38 -31.16
N GLN A 25 5.14 -14.26 -31.02
CA GLN A 25 3.80 -13.90 -30.58
C GLN A 25 3.80 -13.36 -29.13
N VAL A 26 4.55 -14.00 -28.22
CA VAL A 26 4.71 -13.49 -26.84
C VAL A 26 5.29 -12.07 -26.85
N TRP A 27 6.35 -11.82 -27.62
CA TRP A 27 6.93 -10.47 -27.73
C TRP A 27 5.96 -9.47 -28.36
N LEU A 28 5.23 -9.86 -29.41
CA LEU A 28 4.26 -8.98 -30.05
C LEU A 28 3.16 -8.49 -29.12
N PHE A 29 2.63 -9.38 -28.28
CA PHE A 29 1.58 -9.02 -27.31
C PHE A 29 2.12 -8.35 -26.05
N THR A 30 3.36 -8.64 -25.63
CA THR A 30 3.96 -8.07 -24.42
C THR A 30 4.60 -6.70 -24.68
N LEU A 31 5.13 -6.47 -25.88
CA LEU A 31 5.87 -5.26 -26.25
C LEU A 31 5.06 -3.97 -26.06
N PRO A 32 3.78 -3.86 -26.44
CA PRO A 32 2.98 -2.66 -26.18
C PRO A 32 2.86 -2.35 -24.68
N PHE A 33 2.69 -3.38 -23.85
CA PHE A 33 2.65 -3.23 -22.40
C PHE A 33 4.01 -2.77 -21.85
N LEU A 34 5.11 -3.37 -22.30
CA LEU A 34 6.46 -2.98 -21.86
C LEU A 34 6.79 -1.54 -22.29
N LEU A 35 6.48 -1.16 -23.53
CA LEU A 35 6.67 0.21 -24.01
C LEU A 35 5.81 1.20 -23.23
N GLY A 36 4.54 0.87 -23.01
CA GLY A 36 3.64 1.69 -22.16
C GLY A 36 4.19 1.87 -20.75
N SER A 37 4.64 0.79 -20.13
CA SER A 37 5.23 0.84 -18.77
C SER A 37 6.54 1.64 -18.75
N LEU A 38 7.39 1.48 -19.76
CA LEU A 38 8.64 2.25 -19.87
C LEU A 38 8.36 3.75 -20.04
N LEU A 39 7.47 4.12 -20.95
CA LEU A 39 7.21 5.52 -21.29
C LEU A 39 6.33 6.24 -20.27
N LEU A 40 5.35 5.54 -19.68
CA LEU A 40 4.36 6.19 -18.80
C LEU A 40 4.66 6.01 -17.30
N ILE A 41 5.50 5.06 -16.93
CA ILE A 41 5.85 4.81 -15.52
C ILE A 41 7.34 5.03 -15.30
N ALA A 42 8.22 4.28 -15.99
CA ALA A 42 9.64 4.32 -15.70
C ALA A 42 10.27 5.68 -16.09
N LEU A 43 9.96 6.21 -17.26
CA LEU A 43 10.50 7.50 -17.70
C LEU A 43 10.10 8.66 -16.79
N PRO A 44 8.82 8.90 -16.44
CA PRO A 44 8.44 9.93 -15.47
C PRO A 44 9.07 9.73 -14.11
N ALA A 45 9.21 8.49 -13.63
CA ALA A 45 9.89 8.21 -12.36
C ALA A 45 11.36 8.62 -12.40
N LEU A 46 12.09 8.30 -13.47
CA LEU A 46 13.49 8.72 -13.66
C LEU A 46 13.62 10.25 -13.77
N VAL A 47 12.71 10.90 -14.49
CA VAL A 47 12.65 12.37 -14.58
C VAL A 47 12.43 12.98 -13.20
N THR A 48 11.52 12.43 -12.39
CA THR A 48 11.26 12.90 -11.02
C THR A 48 12.51 12.75 -10.15
N VAL A 49 13.25 11.63 -10.25
CA VAL A 49 14.55 11.48 -9.58
C VAL A 49 15.52 12.56 -10.01
N GLY A 50 15.60 12.88 -11.31
CA GLY A 50 16.44 13.97 -11.82
C GLY A 50 16.03 15.34 -11.26
N ILE A 51 14.73 15.64 -11.20
CA ILE A 51 14.17 16.90 -10.66
C ILE A 51 14.52 17.05 -9.17
N ALA A 52 14.62 15.97 -8.40
CA ALA A 52 15.00 16.01 -6.99
C ALA A 52 16.36 16.67 -6.72
N PHE A 53 17.25 16.71 -7.71
CA PHE A 53 18.57 17.35 -7.64
C PHE A 53 18.58 18.76 -8.24
N THR A 54 17.40 19.30 -8.57
CA THR A 54 17.28 20.63 -9.19
C THR A 54 16.39 21.53 -8.35
N GLN A 55 16.62 22.84 -8.45
CA GLN A 55 15.65 23.85 -8.06
C GLN A 55 14.71 24.06 -9.26
N TYR A 56 13.43 23.69 -9.08
CA TYR A 56 12.44 23.76 -10.14
C TYR A 56 11.06 24.16 -9.60
N ASN A 57 10.48 25.21 -10.18
CA ASN A 57 9.20 25.79 -9.80
C ASN A 57 8.16 25.78 -10.93
N ALA A 58 8.39 25.00 -12.00
CA ALA A 58 7.58 24.92 -13.22
C ALA A 58 7.50 26.22 -14.07
N ILE A 59 8.06 27.32 -13.61
CA ILE A 59 8.08 28.59 -14.33
C ILE A 59 9.45 28.83 -14.98
N GLU A 60 10.51 28.64 -14.20
CA GLU A 60 11.88 28.76 -14.67
C GLU A 60 12.44 27.40 -15.06
N PRO A 61 13.41 27.35 -16.00
CA PRO A 61 14.08 26.09 -16.31
C PRO A 61 14.79 25.52 -15.07
N PRO A 62 14.83 24.16 -14.90
CA PRO A 62 15.42 23.55 -13.73
C PRO A 62 16.89 23.88 -13.63
N ARG A 63 17.33 24.35 -12.45
CA ARG A 63 18.75 24.63 -12.13
C ARG A 63 19.29 23.52 -11.24
N TRP A 64 20.41 22.95 -11.63
CA TRP A 64 21.06 21.90 -10.83
C TRP A 64 21.60 22.46 -9.51
N VAL A 65 21.17 21.87 -8.38
CA VAL A 65 21.55 22.26 -7.01
C VAL A 65 22.17 21.08 -6.22
N GLY A 66 22.35 19.94 -6.87
CA GLY A 66 22.92 18.75 -6.21
C GLY A 66 22.04 18.26 -5.06
N LEU A 67 22.62 18.13 -3.87
CA LEU A 67 21.92 17.57 -2.69
C LEU A 67 21.20 18.62 -1.83
N ASP A 68 21.12 19.88 -2.24
CA ASP A 68 20.56 20.98 -1.44
C ASP A 68 19.11 20.69 -1.00
N ASN A 69 18.25 20.17 -1.88
CA ASN A 69 16.89 19.81 -1.54
C ASN A 69 16.82 18.74 -0.43
N PHE A 70 17.76 17.80 -0.42
CA PHE A 70 17.82 16.76 0.63
C PHE A 70 18.27 17.35 1.97
N TYR A 71 19.20 18.30 1.99
CA TYR A 71 19.58 19.05 3.20
C TYR A 71 18.41 19.88 3.73
N ARG A 72 17.70 20.61 2.86
CA ARG A 72 16.49 21.36 3.21
C ARG A 72 15.42 20.46 3.83
N LEU A 73 15.23 19.23 3.34
CA LEU A 73 14.28 18.27 3.92
C LEU A 73 14.70 17.83 5.32
N ILE A 74 15.99 17.52 5.53
CA ILE A 74 16.52 17.11 6.83
C ILE A 74 16.36 18.24 7.86
N GLU A 75 16.58 19.49 7.45
CA GLU A 75 16.45 20.66 8.31
C GLU A 75 14.99 21.05 8.55
N SER A 76 14.08 20.70 7.63
CA SER A 76 12.66 21.04 7.72
C SER A 76 11.97 20.36 8.90
N PRO A 77 11.43 21.12 9.89
CA PRO A 77 10.62 20.54 10.96
C PRO A 77 9.36 19.85 10.44
N LEU A 78 8.75 20.41 9.38
CA LEU A 78 7.52 19.87 8.78
C LEU A 78 7.77 18.52 8.09
N ALA A 79 8.87 18.38 7.34
CA ALA A 79 9.25 17.12 6.71
C ALA A 79 9.51 16.02 7.75
N ARG A 80 10.23 16.34 8.84
CA ARG A 80 10.45 15.40 9.95
C ARG A 80 9.16 14.98 10.64
N LEU A 81 8.25 15.93 10.84
CA LEU A 81 6.96 15.68 11.48
C LEU A 81 6.06 14.81 10.57
N SER A 82 6.02 15.11 9.28
CA SER A 82 5.30 14.34 8.27
C SER A 82 5.81 12.89 8.19
N LEU A 83 7.13 12.70 8.15
CA LEU A 83 7.74 11.37 8.19
C LEU A 83 7.35 10.61 9.46
N ARG A 84 7.45 11.28 10.62
CA ARG A 84 7.06 10.68 11.92
C ARG A 84 5.58 10.29 11.94
N SER A 85 4.69 11.16 11.48
CA SER A 85 3.24 10.89 11.43
C SER A 85 2.92 9.72 10.50
N SER A 86 3.57 9.67 9.32
CA SER A 86 3.43 8.57 8.37
C SER A 86 3.92 7.24 8.96
N LEU A 87 5.08 7.22 9.59
CA LEU A 87 5.60 6.01 10.24
C LEU A 87 4.72 5.57 11.40
N GLN A 88 4.24 6.49 12.26
CA GLN A 88 3.31 6.15 13.34
C GLN A 88 2.02 5.53 12.80
N PHE A 89 1.47 6.10 11.72
CA PHE A 89 0.30 5.53 11.06
C PHE A 89 0.59 4.11 10.54
N LEU A 90 1.70 3.90 9.82
CA LEU A 90 2.09 2.60 9.29
C LEU A 90 2.22 1.54 10.39
N PHE A 91 2.95 1.87 11.46
CA PHE A 91 3.17 0.93 12.59
C PHE A 91 1.89 0.57 13.34
N LEU A 92 0.88 1.41 13.33
CA LEU A 92 -0.42 1.12 13.95
C LEU A 92 -1.39 0.48 12.97
N ALA A 93 -1.54 1.04 11.77
CA ALA A 93 -2.55 0.62 10.81
C ALA A 93 -2.23 -0.73 10.16
N VAL A 94 -0.97 -0.97 9.73
CA VAL A 94 -0.61 -2.19 9.00
C VAL A 94 -0.81 -3.45 9.87
N PRO A 95 -0.26 -3.55 11.10
CA PRO A 95 -0.52 -4.70 11.96
C PRO A 95 -1.99 -4.84 12.34
N SER A 96 -2.69 -3.73 12.61
CA SER A 96 -4.10 -3.76 12.98
C SER A 96 -4.98 -4.29 11.85
N ARG A 97 -4.72 -3.87 10.60
CA ARG A 97 -5.41 -4.38 9.41
C ARG A 97 -5.12 -5.85 9.17
N LEU A 98 -3.86 -6.26 9.29
CA LEU A 98 -3.46 -7.66 9.12
C LEU A 98 -4.16 -8.56 10.15
N LEU A 99 -4.14 -8.18 11.42
CA LEU A 99 -4.82 -8.90 12.51
C LEU A 99 -6.34 -8.90 12.31
N GLY A 100 -6.92 -7.78 11.92
CA GLY A 100 -8.34 -7.67 11.59
C GLY A 100 -8.73 -8.58 10.42
N ALA A 101 -7.97 -8.55 9.33
CA ALA A 101 -8.18 -9.41 8.17
C ALA A 101 -8.08 -10.89 8.53
N LEU A 102 -7.05 -11.28 9.31
CA LEU A 102 -6.87 -12.64 9.80
C LEU A 102 -8.05 -13.09 10.67
N THR A 103 -8.44 -12.25 11.62
CA THR A 103 -9.57 -12.56 12.53
C THR A 103 -10.84 -12.80 11.74
N ILE A 104 -11.19 -11.90 10.82
CA ILE A 104 -12.41 -12.03 10.00
C ILE A 104 -12.28 -13.24 9.06
N ALA A 105 -11.12 -13.49 8.45
CA ALA A 105 -10.91 -14.66 7.61
C ALA A 105 -11.12 -15.96 8.39
N LEU A 106 -10.58 -16.08 9.61
CA LEU A 106 -10.77 -17.24 10.48
C LEU A 106 -12.23 -17.44 10.89
N LEU A 107 -12.96 -16.36 11.18
CA LEU A 107 -14.38 -16.42 11.52
C LEU A 107 -15.23 -16.83 10.33
N LEU A 108 -14.92 -16.31 9.14
CA LEU A 108 -15.72 -16.46 7.93
C LEU A 108 -15.24 -17.59 7.00
N HIS A 109 -14.22 -18.39 7.36
CA HIS A 109 -13.73 -19.46 6.47
C HIS A 109 -14.72 -20.61 6.34
N ARG A 110 -15.69 -20.74 7.26
CA ARG A 110 -16.74 -21.77 7.23
C ARG A 110 -17.65 -21.61 6.01
N GLY A 111 -18.24 -22.74 5.55
CA GLY A 111 -19.21 -22.73 4.46
C GLY A 111 -20.63 -22.32 4.93
N GLY A 112 -21.48 -21.93 3.96
CA GLY A 112 -22.88 -21.61 4.21
C GLY A 112 -23.29 -20.23 3.70
N ARG A 113 -24.61 -20.04 3.45
CA ARG A 113 -25.16 -18.79 2.90
C ARG A 113 -24.89 -17.56 3.78
N PHE A 114 -24.97 -17.73 5.09
CA PHE A 114 -24.66 -16.66 6.06
C PHE A 114 -23.23 -16.16 5.89
N PHE A 115 -22.25 -17.08 5.80
CA PHE A 115 -20.85 -16.72 5.64
C PHE A 115 -20.54 -16.07 4.28
N ILE A 116 -21.28 -16.42 3.22
CA ILE A 116 -21.15 -15.75 1.91
C ILE A 116 -21.59 -14.30 2.00
N GLY A 117 -22.75 -14.02 2.58
CA GLY A 117 -23.24 -12.66 2.79
C GLY A 117 -22.32 -11.82 3.68
N SER A 118 -21.81 -12.41 4.77
CA SER A 118 -20.87 -11.73 5.68
C SER A 118 -19.55 -11.39 5.01
N ARG A 119 -19.03 -12.25 4.12
CA ARG A 119 -17.81 -11.95 3.33
C ARG A 119 -18.06 -10.78 2.37
N ALA A 120 -19.22 -10.78 1.68
CA ALA A 120 -19.59 -9.68 0.80
C ALA A 120 -19.72 -8.36 1.58
N ALA A 121 -20.36 -8.39 2.76
CA ALA A 121 -20.50 -7.21 3.62
C ALA A 121 -19.15 -6.69 4.12
N ALA A 122 -18.21 -7.57 4.52
CA ALA A 122 -16.87 -7.19 4.97
C ALA A 122 -16.02 -6.66 3.81
N TYR A 123 -16.27 -7.05 2.57
CA TYR A 123 -15.56 -6.56 1.39
C TYR A 123 -16.13 -5.23 0.86
N LEU A 124 -17.41 -4.95 1.11
CA LEU A 124 -18.15 -3.80 0.54
C LEU A 124 -17.45 -2.44 0.77
N PRO A 125 -16.88 -2.12 1.96
CA PRO A 125 -16.20 -0.84 2.17
C PRO A 125 -15.00 -0.61 1.24
N THR A 126 -14.34 -1.67 0.76
CA THR A 126 -13.16 -1.55 -0.13
C THR A 126 -13.52 -1.11 -1.55
N ILE A 127 -14.80 -1.18 -1.93
CA ILE A 127 -15.28 -0.78 -3.26
C ILE A 127 -15.65 0.71 -3.30
N ILE A 128 -15.82 1.34 -2.14
CA ILE A 128 -16.22 2.75 -2.05
C ILE A 128 -15.07 3.63 -2.56
N PRO A 129 -15.30 4.56 -3.52
CA PRO A 129 -14.29 5.51 -3.95
C PRO A 129 -13.73 6.32 -2.77
N GLU A 130 -12.41 6.51 -2.74
CA GLU A 130 -11.69 7.11 -1.59
C GLU A 130 -12.25 8.48 -1.17
N GLY A 131 -12.61 9.33 -2.14
CA GLY A 131 -13.20 10.64 -1.82
C GLY A 131 -14.56 10.53 -1.12
N ALA A 132 -15.44 9.63 -1.59
CA ALA A 132 -16.73 9.38 -0.96
C ALA A 132 -16.54 8.74 0.43
N TYR A 133 -15.58 7.86 0.57
CA TYR A 133 -15.19 7.25 1.84
C TYR A 133 -14.71 8.31 2.85
N ALA A 134 -13.87 9.24 2.43
CA ALA A 134 -13.40 10.34 3.27
C ALA A 134 -14.55 11.25 3.74
N LEU A 135 -15.47 11.62 2.84
CA LEU A 135 -16.65 12.44 3.20
C LEU A 135 -17.58 11.71 4.17
N LEU A 136 -17.79 10.41 3.99
CA LEU A 136 -18.58 9.60 4.91
C LEU A 136 -17.98 9.58 6.31
N TRP A 137 -16.65 9.42 6.41
CA TRP A 137 -15.97 9.43 7.70
C TRP A 137 -15.88 10.84 8.31
N LEU A 138 -15.78 11.88 7.52
CA LEU A 138 -15.89 13.26 8.00
C LEU A 138 -17.22 13.49 8.72
N TRP A 139 -18.32 12.94 8.20
CA TRP A 139 -19.61 12.99 8.85
C TRP A 139 -19.67 12.09 10.09
N ILE A 140 -19.22 10.82 10.00
CA ILE A 140 -19.25 9.86 11.11
C ILE A 140 -18.44 10.36 12.32
N LEU A 141 -17.28 10.96 12.08
CA LEU A 141 -16.35 11.44 13.09
C LEU A 141 -16.65 12.87 13.56
N ASN A 142 -17.72 13.51 13.07
CA ASN A 142 -18.06 14.86 13.49
C ASN A 142 -18.27 14.89 15.02
N PRO A 143 -17.56 15.75 15.77
CA PRO A 143 -17.61 15.73 17.24
C PRO A 143 -18.98 16.05 17.83
N LEU A 144 -19.79 16.88 17.15
CA LEU A 144 -21.06 17.42 17.69
C LEU A 144 -22.26 16.54 17.32
N PHE A 145 -22.37 16.13 16.06
CA PHE A 145 -23.55 15.43 15.52
C PHE A 145 -23.20 14.15 14.77
N GLY A 146 -21.95 13.71 14.83
CA GLY A 146 -21.53 12.46 14.20
C GLY A 146 -22.14 11.24 14.88
N PRO A 147 -22.61 10.24 14.08
CA PRO A 147 -23.26 9.06 14.63
C PRO A 147 -22.38 8.26 15.58
N LEU A 148 -21.05 8.33 15.43
CA LEU A 148 -20.13 7.65 16.36
C LEU A 148 -20.21 8.21 17.77
N ASN A 149 -20.12 9.55 17.92
CA ASN A 149 -20.23 10.18 19.24
C ASN A 149 -21.64 10.09 19.83
N LEU A 150 -22.68 10.14 18.99
CA LEU A 150 -24.04 9.90 19.46
C LEU A 150 -24.20 8.49 20.03
N ALA A 151 -23.68 7.47 19.35
CA ALA A 151 -23.71 6.09 19.84
C ALA A 151 -22.90 5.91 21.13
N LEU A 152 -21.70 6.50 21.22
CA LEU A 152 -20.89 6.48 22.43
C LEU A 152 -21.61 7.16 23.61
N GLY A 153 -22.26 8.30 23.36
CA GLY A 153 -23.06 9.00 24.37
C GLY A 153 -24.24 8.17 24.89
N TRP A 154 -24.96 7.46 24.03
CA TRP A 154 -26.03 6.55 24.44
C TRP A 154 -25.52 5.38 25.30
N MET A 155 -24.28 4.96 25.10
CA MET A 155 -23.62 3.92 25.89
C MET A 155 -22.99 4.44 27.17
N GLY A 156 -23.06 5.76 27.45
CA GLY A 156 -22.42 6.40 28.59
C GLY A 156 -20.88 6.44 28.49
N LEU A 157 -20.34 6.31 27.27
CA LEU A 157 -18.91 6.33 27.01
C LEU A 157 -18.42 7.75 26.69
N PRO A 158 -17.12 8.04 26.92
CA PRO A 158 -16.52 9.31 26.52
C PRO A 158 -16.71 9.59 25.03
N GLN A 159 -16.96 10.84 24.68
CA GLN A 159 -17.12 11.34 23.32
C GLN A 159 -15.86 12.09 22.88
N PRO A 160 -14.86 11.42 22.28
CA PRO A 160 -13.60 12.05 21.89
C PRO A 160 -13.83 13.12 20.81
N GLN A 161 -12.95 14.12 20.80
CA GLN A 161 -12.92 15.15 19.77
C GLN A 161 -12.10 14.63 18.57
N TRP A 162 -12.69 13.68 17.81
CA TRP A 162 -12.03 12.90 16.76
C TRP A 162 -11.27 13.69 15.69
N LEU A 163 -11.69 14.94 15.43
CA LEU A 163 -11.09 15.77 14.36
C LEU A 163 -10.43 17.05 14.93
N ILE A 164 -10.44 17.24 16.25
CA ILE A 164 -9.97 18.46 16.91
C ILE A 164 -8.71 18.21 17.75
N GLU A 165 -8.58 17.01 18.34
CA GLU A 165 -7.45 16.64 19.18
C GLU A 165 -6.52 15.66 18.45
N SER A 166 -5.20 15.90 18.50
CA SER A 166 -4.21 15.11 17.75
C SER A 166 -4.22 13.62 18.05
N GLY A 167 -4.45 13.22 19.31
CA GLY A 167 -4.50 11.81 19.72
C GLY A 167 -5.70 11.07 19.12
N PRO A 168 -6.94 11.52 19.43
CA PRO A 168 -8.15 10.98 18.83
C PRO A 168 -8.13 10.97 17.31
N THR A 169 -7.61 12.02 16.67
CA THR A 169 -7.55 12.10 15.20
C THR A 169 -6.64 11.01 14.62
N ARG A 170 -5.47 10.78 15.19
CA ARG A 170 -4.58 9.68 14.75
C ARG A 170 -5.26 8.32 14.90
N LEU A 171 -5.95 8.10 16.04
CA LEU A 171 -6.70 6.87 16.26
C LEU A 171 -7.84 6.73 15.25
N ALA A 172 -8.56 7.81 14.94
CA ALA A 172 -9.64 7.82 13.96
C ALA A 172 -9.15 7.36 12.57
N PHE A 173 -7.99 7.83 12.10
CA PHE A 173 -7.40 7.40 10.82
C PHE A 173 -7.02 5.91 10.83
N VAL A 174 -6.51 5.40 11.94
CA VAL A 174 -6.26 3.95 12.09
C VAL A 174 -7.57 3.17 12.08
N LEU A 175 -8.60 3.61 12.80
CA LEU A 175 -9.92 2.97 12.80
C LEU A 175 -10.56 2.97 11.41
N MET A 176 -10.48 4.10 10.69
CA MET A 176 -10.92 4.17 9.28
C MET A 176 -10.24 3.08 8.45
N SER A 177 -8.94 2.91 8.59
CA SER A 177 -8.19 1.92 7.82
C SER A 177 -8.62 0.47 8.10
N LEU A 178 -9.21 0.17 9.26
CA LEU A 178 -9.74 -1.15 9.59
C LEU A 178 -11.00 -1.52 8.82
N PHE A 179 -11.75 -0.55 8.33
CA PHE A 179 -12.92 -0.84 7.49
C PHE A 179 -12.55 -1.28 6.07
N THR A 180 -11.31 -1.12 5.66
CA THR A 180 -10.82 -1.53 4.32
C THR A 180 -10.04 -2.86 4.34
N ILE A 181 -10.21 -3.68 5.38
CA ILE A 181 -9.53 -4.99 5.52
C ILE A 181 -10.08 -6.08 4.60
N GLY A 182 -11.13 -5.81 3.83
CA GLY A 182 -11.82 -6.79 2.98
C GLY A 182 -10.89 -7.49 1.98
N GLU A 183 -9.95 -6.78 1.37
CA GLU A 183 -8.98 -7.37 0.44
C GLU A 183 -8.05 -8.38 1.14
N GLY A 184 -7.46 -7.98 2.27
CA GLY A 184 -6.61 -8.87 3.07
C GLY A 184 -7.38 -10.10 3.58
N MET A 185 -8.64 -9.91 4.00
CA MET A 185 -9.53 -11.00 4.37
C MET A 185 -9.71 -12.01 3.23
N VAL A 186 -9.96 -11.55 2.00
CA VAL A 186 -10.15 -12.44 0.84
C VAL A 186 -8.89 -13.25 0.55
N VAL A 187 -7.73 -12.61 0.54
CA VAL A 187 -6.44 -13.30 0.34
C VAL A 187 -6.23 -14.37 1.40
N LEU A 188 -6.44 -14.05 2.67
CA LEU A 188 -6.29 -15.00 3.77
C LEU A 188 -7.35 -16.11 3.74
N LEU A 189 -8.58 -15.84 3.29
CA LEU A 189 -9.60 -16.86 3.06
C LEU A 189 -9.19 -17.87 1.99
N VAL A 190 -8.56 -17.40 0.90
CA VAL A 190 -8.01 -18.29 -0.14
C VAL A 190 -6.85 -19.09 0.44
N ALA A 191 -5.91 -18.44 1.12
CA ALA A 191 -4.77 -19.10 1.76
C ALA A 191 -5.22 -20.20 2.75
N LEU A 192 -6.22 -19.94 3.59
CA LEU A 192 -6.79 -20.95 4.51
C LEU A 192 -7.34 -22.17 3.78
N ARG A 193 -7.86 -22.01 2.56
CA ARG A 193 -8.40 -23.12 1.76
C ARG A 193 -7.32 -23.96 1.07
N THR A 194 -6.12 -23.43 0.89
CA THR A 194 -4.99 -24.18 0.31
C THR A 194 -4.36 -25.14 1.31
N ILE A 195 -4.60 -24.97 2.61
CA ILE A 195 -4.08 -25.87 3.65
C ILE A 195 -4.79 -27.24 3.56
N PRO A 196 -4.07 -28.34 3.33
CA PRO A 196 -4.66 -29.65 3.21
C PRO A 196 -5.37 -30.09 4.51
N ARG A 197 -6.56 -30.65 4.39
CA ARG A 197 -7.35 -31.12 5.54
C ARG A 197 -6.63 -32.22 6.34
N ALA A 198 -5.78 -33.00 5.70
CA ALA A 198 -4.99 -34.04 6.33
C ALA A 198 -4.18 -33.55 7.53
N TYR A 199 -3.65 -32.31 7.50
CA TYR A 199 -2.93 -31.74 8.65
C TYR A 199 -3.83 -31.55 9.87
N TYR A 200 -5.08 -31.13 9.66
CA TYR A 200 -6.05 -30.94 10.74
C TYR A 200 -6.60 -32.27 11.26
N GLU A 201 -6.72 -33.27 10.39
CA GLU A 201 -7.16 -34.61 10.75
C GLU A 201 -6.08 -35.34 11.57
N ALA A 202 -4.82 -35.29 11.15
CA ALA A 202 -3.69 -35.83 11.91
C ALA A 202 -3.60 -35.16 13.31
N ALA A 203 -3.66 -33.84 13.39
CA ALA A 203 -3.64 -33.11 14.65
C ALA A 203 -4.78 -33.53 15.61
N ARG A 204 -5.97 -33.88 15.06
CA ARG A 204 -7.09 -34.38 15.88
C ARG A 204 -6.83 -35.79 16.41
N VAL A 205 -6.23 -36.67 15.61
CA VAL A 205 -5.85 -38.01 16.04
C VAL A 205 -4.82 -37.95 17.17
N ASP A 206 -3.88 -36.97 17.09
CA ASP A 206 -2.88 -36.73 18.13
C ASP A 206 -3.45 -36.01 19.37
N GLY A 207 -4.76 -35.68 19.39
CA GLY A 207 -5.40 -35.02 20.52
C GLY A 207 -5.08 -33.52 20.65
N ALA A 208 -4.57 -32.88 19.58
CA ALA A 208 -4.21 -31.47 19.59
C ALA A 208 -5.45 -30.56 19.79
N THR A 209 -5.32 -29.56 20.66
CA THR A 209 -6.37 -28.55 20.87
C THR A 209 -6.44 -27.59 19.66
N ALA A 210 -7.59 -26.92 19.48
CA ALA A 210 -7.77 -25.95 18.41
C ALA A 210 -6.74 -24.80 18.47
N LEU A 211 -6.36 -24.34 19.67
CA LEU A 211 -5.37 -23.30 19.88
C LEU A 211 -3.97 -23.80 19.48
N TYR A 212 -3.60 -25.03 19.85
CA TYR A 212 -2.35 -25.64 19.45
C TYR A 212 -2.26 -25.78 17.93
N THR A 213 -3.33 -26.30 17.29
CA THR A 213 -3.45 -26.44 15.84
C THR A 213 -3.33 -25.08 15.13
N PHE A 214 -3.92 -24.03 15.69
CA PHE A 214 -3.78 -22.68 15.13
C PHE A 214 -2.31 -22.22 15.13
N TRP A 215 -1.63 -22.27 16.29
CA TRP A 215 -0.26 -21.76 16.41
C TRP A 215 0.80 -22.63 15.71
N ARG A 216 0.58 -23.94 15.62
CA ARG A 216 1.58 -24.88 15.06
C ARG A 216 1.36 -25.28 13.62
N ILE A 217 0.12 -25.14 13.11
CA ILE A 217 -0.22 -25.55 11.75
C ILE A 217 -0.73 -24.36 10.96
N THR A 218 -1.83 -23.73 11.41
CA THR A 218 -2.52 -22.72 10.62
C THR A 218 -1.66 -21.47 10.44
N LEU A 219 -1.17 -20.89 11.52
CA LEU A 219 -0.43 -19.62 11.48
C LEU A 219 0.89 -19.74 10.71
N PRO A 220 1.75 -20.76 10.91
CA PRO A 220 2.98 -20.90 10.14
C PRO A 220 2.74 -21.04 8.64
N LEU A 221 1.70 -21.77 8.23
CA LEU A 221 1.35 -21.95 6.81
C LEU A 221 0.72 -20.67 6.20
N LEU A 222 0.20 -19.78 7.02
CA LEU A 222 -0.30 -18.47 6.58
C LEU A 222 0.79 -17.40 6.56
N LEU A 223 1.92 -17.58 7.25
CA LEU A 223 2.97 -16.54 7.35
C LEU A 223 3.43 -15.99 6.00
N PRO A 224 3.67 -16.79 4.94
CA PRO A 224 4.05 -16.25 3.64
C PRO A 224 3.00 -15.28 3.06
N TRP A 225 1.71 -15.60 3.20
CA TRP A 225 0.60 -14.76 2.75
C TRP A 225 0.46 -13.50 3.59
N MET A 226 0.64 -13.61 4.91
CA MET A 226 0.65 -12.47 5.83
C MET A 226 1.82 -11.54 5.54
N LEU A 227 3.00 -12.07 5.24
CA LEU A 227 4.16 -11.29 4.82
C LEU A 227 3.85 -10.52 3.53
N LEU A 228 3.33 -11.20 2.51
CA LEU A 228 2.94 -10.55 1.25
C LEU A 228 1.96 -9.40 1.48
N LEU A 229 0.92 -9.62 2.31
CA LEU A 229 -0.05 -8.58 2.68
C LEU A 229 0.61 -7.43 3.43
N THR A 230 1.52 -7.71 4.37
CA THR A 230 2.25 -6.69 5.11
C THR A 230 3.09 -5.80 4.19
N LEU A 231 3.84 -6.41 3.26
CA LEU A 231 4.66 -5.68 2.28
C LEU A 231 3.79 -4.82 1.35
N ARG A 232 2.70 -5.39 0.84
CA ARG A 232 1.72 -4.64 0.05
C ARG A 232 1.15 -3.45 0.84
N ASP A 233 0.70 -3.71 2.06
CA ASP A 233 0.05 -2.70 2.90
C ASP A 233 0.99 -1.57 3.30
N LEU A 234 2.28 -1.83 3.49
CA LEU A 234 3.28 -0.78 3.69
C LEU A 234 3.33 0.19 2.50
N VAL A 235 3.42 -0.34 1.28
CA VAL A 235 3.50 0.48 0.07
C VAL A 235 2.21 1.25 -0.16
N VAL A 236 1.06 0.57 -0.10
CA VAL A 236 -0.26 1.16 -0.37
C VAL A 236 -0.66 2.19 0.69
N SER A 237 -0.32 1.97 1.96
CA SER A 237 -0.67 2.90 3.03
C SER A 237 0.00 4.27 2.91
N LEU A 238 1.21 4.34 2.33
CA LEU A 238 1.86 5.62 2.06
C LEU A 238 1.12 6.42 0.97
N GLN A 239 0.38 5.77 0.09
CA GLN A 239 -0.37 6.43 -0.98
C GLN A 239 -1.79 6.80 -0.53
N ASN A 240 -2.50 5.87 0.09
CA ASN A 240 -3.94 6.00 0.41
C ASN A 240 -4.24 6.94 1.59
N THR A 241 -3.24 7.49 2.29
CA THR A 241 -3.46 8.51 3.33
C THR A 241 -3.73 9.89 2.77
N PHE A 242 -3.44 10.16 1.48
CA PHE A 242 -3.57 11.48 0.87
C PHE A 242 -5.01 11.99 0.91
N ILE A 243 -5.95 11.28 0.27
CA ILE A 243 -7.34 11.73 0.13
C ILE A 243 -8.00 11.92 1.49
N ALA A 244 -7.78 10.99 2.42
CA ALA A 244 -8.34 11.09 3.77
C ALA A 244 -7.80 12.33 4.50
N SER A 245 -6.48 12.55 4.53
CA SER A 245 -5.90 13.70 5.22
C SER A 245 -6.25 15.03 4.54
N PHE A 246 -6.30 15.06 3.21
CA PHE A 246 -6.67 16.26 2.43
C PHE A 246 -8.13 16.65 2.67
N VAL A 247 -9.07 15.70 2.60
CA VAL A 247 -10.51 15.98 2.67
C VAL A 247 -11.00 16.19 4.10
N ILE A 248 -10.50 15.40 5.07
CA ILE A 248 -11.07 15.37 6.43
C ILE A 248 -10.43 16.44 7.31
N THR A 249 -9.11 16.56 7.30
CA THR A 249 -8.38 17.38 8.28
C THR A 249 -7.43 18.41 7.70
N TYR A 250 -7.10 18.29 6.41
CA TYR A 250 -6.04 19.06 5.76
C TYR A 250 -4.75 19.10 6.61
N GLY A 251 -4.32 17.92 7.06
CA GLY A 251 -3.13 17.77 7.90
C GLY A 251 -3.32 18.04 9.39
N GLY A 252 -4.45 18.66 9.79
CA GLY A 252 -4.75 19.01 11.18
C GLY A 252 -5.13 17.82 12.08
N PRO A 253 -5.40 18.09 13.36
CA PRO A 253 -4.99 19.25 14.14
C PRO A 253 -3.47 19.21 14.43
N TYR A 254 -2.84 20.38 14.51
CA TYR A 254 -1.41 20.51 14.84
C TYR A 254 -0.49 19.57 14.01
N TYR A 255 -0.75 19.46 12.70
CA TYR A 255 -0.03 18.60 11.75
C TYR A 255 -0.08 17.09 12.10
N ALA A 256 -1.07 16.65 12.90
CA ALA A 256 -1.16 15.25 13.35
C ALA A 256 -1.39 14.26 12.20
N THR A 257 -2.01 14.72 11.13
CA THR A 257 -2.33 13.94 9.92
C THR A 257 -1.65 14.50 8.67
N THR A 258 -0.64 15.34 8.81
CA THR A 258 0.22 15.74 7.70
C THR A 258 1.14 14.58 7.36
N TYR A 259 0.62 13.64 6.58
CA TYR A 259 1.38 12.52 6.07
C TYR A 259 2.24 12.93 4.87
N ILE A 260 3.23 12.12 4.52
CA ILE A 260 4.15 12.38 3.40
C ILE A 260 3.39 12.74 2.09
N PRO A 261 2.32 12.03 1.66
CA PRO A 261 1.64 12.37 0.42
C PRO A 261 0.95 13.75 0.46
N LEU A 262 0.44 14.18 1.62
CA LEU A 262 -0.14 15.51 1.76
C LEU A 262 0.95 16.58 1.68
N LEU A 263 2.05 16.43 2.40
CA LEU A 263 3.18 17.37 2.33
C LEU A 263 3.76 17.45 0.92
N LEU A 264 3.85 16.32 0.22
CA LEU A 264 4.31 16.27 -1.17
C LEU A 264 3.40 17.11 -2.08
N TYR A 265 2.09 16.99 -1.90
CA TYR A 265 1.09 17.78 -2.62
C TYR A 265 1.25 19.27 -2.33
N GLU A 266 1.35 19.67 -1.06
CA GLU A 266 1.54 21.07 -0.65
C GLU A 266 2.83 21.65 -1.26
N LEU A 267 3.96 20.92 -1.17
CA LEU A 267 5.23 21.36 -1.76
C LEU A 267 5.14 21.56 -3.27
N ALA A 268 4.50 20.63 -3.98
CA ALA A 268 4.41 20.66 -5.43
C ALA A 268 3.39 21.70 -5.94
N PHE A 269 2.18 21.74 -5.35
CA PHE A 269 1.04 22.45 -5.93
C PHE A 269 0.64 23.71 -5.18
N ASP A 270 0.92 23.81 -3.89
CA ASP A 270 0.64 25.02 -3.12
C ASP A 270 1.87 25.96 -3.08
N PHE A 271 3.08 25.37 -2.91
CA PHE A 271 4.33 26.13 -2.85
C PHE A 271 5.11 26.15 -4.17
N PHE A 272 4.73 25.36 -5.17
CA PHE A 272 5.41 25.25 -6.47
C PHE A 272 6.90 24.89 -6.36
N ASP A 273 7.32 24.20 -5.29
CA ASP A 273 8.70 23.72 -5.11
C ASP A 273 8.80 22.25 -5.54
N PHE A 274 8.75 22.04 -6.86
CA PHE A 274 8.78 20.67 -7.45
C PHE A 274 10.10 19.95 -7.16
N GLY A 275 11.22 20.70 -7.04
CA GLY A 275 12.50 20.12 -6.68
C GLY A 275 12.47 19.48 -5.29
N LEU A 276 11.95 20.21 -4.30
CA LEU A 276 11.83 19.75 -2.92
C LEU A 276 10.78 18.63 -2.79
N ALA A 277 9.65 18.73 -3.50
CA ALA A 277 8.62 17.69 -3.55
C ALA A 277 9.18 16.38 -4.14
N ALA A 278 9.94 16.47 -5.24
CA ALA A 278 10.60 15.32 -5.84
C ALA A 278 11.64 14.68 -4.90
N ALA A 279 12.42 15.49 -4.18
CA ALA A 279 13.36 14.99 -3.17
C ALA A 279 12.64 14.28 -2.02
N LEU A 280 11.50 14.82 -1.53
CA LEU A 280 10.66 14.16 -0.52
C LEU A 280 10.13 12.82 -1.03
N LEU A 281 9.70 12.73 -2.28
CA LEU A 281 9.24 11.50 -2.90
C LEU A 281 10.36 10.45 -2.95
N VAL A 282 11.56 10.82 -3.40
CA VAL A 282 12.73 9.93 -3.43
C VAL A 282 13.06 9.42 -2.03
N VAL A 283 13.12 10.30 -1.03
CA VAL A 283 13.37 9.91 0.38
C VAL A 283 12.28 8.95 0.87
N SER A 284 11.01 9.21 0.55
CA SER A 284 9.89 8.34 0.98
C SER A 284 10.00 6.93 0.38
N TYR A 285 10.40 6.80 -0.89
CA TYR A 285 10.64 5.49 -1.51
C TYR A 285 11.86 4.76 -0.91
N ILE A 286 12.94 5.49 -0.60
CA ILE A 286 14.10 4.91 0.08
C ILE A 286 13.69 4.37 1.46
N VAL A 287 12.97 5.15 2.26
CA VAL A 287 12.49 4.74 3.59
C VAL A 287 11.58 3.51 3.48
N THR A 288 10.64 3.52 2.52
CA THR A 288 9.75 2.37 2.28
C THR A 288 10.54 1.13 1.87
N GLY A 289 11.51 1.28 0.96
CA GLY A 289 12.39 0.18 0.54
C GLY A 289 13.19 -0.40 1.70
N MET A 290 13.74 0.45 2.58
CA MET A 290 14.44 0.00 3.79
C MET A 290 13.51 -0.76 4.75
N LEU A 291 12.26 -0.29 4.94
CA LEU A 291 11.27 -0.99 5.75
C LEU A 291 10.92 -2.36 5.16
N VAL A 292 10.70 -2.43 3.85
CA VAL A 292 10.42 -3.68 3.13
C VAL A 292 11.57 -4.67 3.29
N ILE A 293 12.80 -4.24 3.02
CA ILE A 293 14.01 -5.08 3.18
C ILE A 293 14.17 -5.52 4.65
N GLY A 294 13.97 -4.60 5.59
CA GLY A 294 14.04 -4.89 7.02
C GLY A 294 13.04 -5.97 7.46
N ILE A 295 11.81 -5.92 6.99
CA ILE A 295 10.78 -6.92 7.30
C ILE A 295 11.11 -8.26 6.66
N VAL A 296 11.53 -8.28 5.39
CA VAL A 296 11.92 -9.51 4.69
C VAL A 296 13.06 -10.22 5.44
N ASN A 297 14.08 -9.47 5.86
CA ASN A 297 15.20 -10.03 6.62
C ASN A 297 14.80 -10.49 8.03
N LEU A 298 13.88 -9.75 8.71
CA LEU A 298 13.40 -10.13 10.06
C LEU A 298 12.55 -11.40 10.07
N VAL A 299 11.71 -11.57 9.04
CA VAL A 299 10.84 -12.77 8.96
C VAL A 299 11.66 -13.99 8.58
N GLY A 300 12.91 -13.76 8.15
CA GLY A 300 13.82 -14.83 7.76
C GLY A 300 13.17 -15.65 6.66
N LEU A 301 13.42 -15.30 5.43
CA LEU A 301 13.34 -16.26 4.35
C LEU A 301 14.54 -17.21 4.49
N ASP A 302 14.86 -17.58 5.74
CA ASP A 302 15.76 -18.69 6.10
C ASP A 302 15.11 -20.03 5.71
N GLY A 303 14.56 -20.08 4.49
CA GLY A 303 14.08 -21.28 3.86
C GLY A 303 15.21 -22.21 3.38
N GLU A 304 16.46 -21.87 3.62
CA GLU A 304 17.59 -22.67 3.17
C GLU A 304 18.10 -23.69 4.22
N ASP A 305 17.75 -23.55 5.51
CA ASP A 305 18.29 -24.42 6.56
C ASP A 305 17.40 -25.62 6.96
N HIS A 306 16.27 -25.84 6.30
CA HIS A 306 15.40 -26.99 6.61
C HIS A 306 15.29 -28.01 5.48
N ALA A 307 16.18 -27.97 4.48
CA ALA A 307 16.29 -28.94 3.38
C ALA A 307 17.64 -29.67 3.38
N ALA A 308 18.21 -29.93 4.56
CA ALA A 308 19.38 -30.79 4.72
C ALA A 308 19.03 -31.98 5.63
#